data_ed07ab96e3f500775178586549c70b1a
#
_entry.id   ed07ab96e3f500775178586549c70b1a
#
_cell.length_a   1.000
_cell.length_b   1.000
_cell.length_c   1.000
_cell.angle_alpha   90.00
_cell.angle_beta   90.00
_cell.angle_gamma   90.00
#
_symmetry.space_group_name_H-M   'P 1'
#
loop_
_entity.id
_entity.type
_entity.pdbx_description
1 polymer ?
#
loop_
_entity_poly.entity_id
_entity_poly.type
_entity_poly.pdbx_seq_one_letter_code
_entity_poly.pdbx_strand_id
1 'polypeptide(L)'
;MDRTQHKHIENWFISRGVPHFITNYSARTDIWTRALPFLILAYLAGGLNALNLAEWSLGRNLVAAGITIASLVLGWSLTNLALQRPFLAIPKEIGKPELVAFVIGPAIPSAIFQQWGDSFQASIEGLAILGIIYVAASFALGHLLSWALRSSLSQAAMLGRLLARALPLLLLFTTFLFVNAEVWQVAGQLTGLPYLLGVGIFFLLGAAFVLSRIPRSISGLNKFSSWDEVKQIIVGTPAEGLPVPSDGAPSEELSTSEKIDLALVTTFNQSVQITFVAVVLTLFFTLFGFLAISIDTQSAWMMTEQSHVFFTWTLSGRDLVVTESLLRVAGFLGAFIGMYFTVVLATDETYRSEFMEDTSPLAHQALAVRLAYKHSHEA
;
A
#
# COMPACT_ATOMS: atom_id res chain seq x y z
N MET A 1 -14.23 31.70 3.25
CA MET A 1 -13.94 30.48 4.03
C MET A 1 -12.87 30.76 5.10
N ASP A 2 -13.05 30.27 6.35
CA ASP A 2 -12.04 30.42 7.42
C ASP A 2 -10.82 29.53 7.16
N ARG A 3 -9.59 30.06 7.49
CA ARG A 3 -8.33 29.33 7.31
C ARG A 3 -8.27 28.01 8.08
N THR A 4 -8.96 27.94 9.21
CA THR A 4 -9.02 26.71 10.03
C THR A 4 -9.87 25.63 9.34
N GLN A 5 -11.03 26.01 8.82
CA GLN A 5 -11.91 25.11 8.07
C GLN A 5 -11.25 24.61 6.78
N HIS A 6 -10.53 25.50 6.09
CA HIS A 6 -9.74 25.12 4.89
C HIS A 6 -8.76 23.99 5.18
N LYS A 7 -7.91 24.14 6.22
CA LYS A 7 -6.97 23.09 6.63
C LYS A 7 -7.66 21.78 7.06
N HIS A 8 -8.82 21.86 7.69
CA HIS A 8 -9.57 20.68 8.09
C HIS A 8 -10.06 19.88 6.85
N ILE A 9 -10.54 20.59 5.82
CA ILE A 9 -10.96 19.95 4.56
C ILE A 9 -9.75 19.33 3.83
N GLU A 10 -8.63 20.03 3.73
CA GLU A 10 -7.41 19.51 3.12
C GLU A 10 -6.91 18.24 3.83
N ASN A 11 -6.83 18.27 5.17
CA ASN A 11 -6.45 17.10 5.96
C ASN A 11 -7.45 15.95 5.79
N TRP A 12 -8.73 16.26 5.63
CA TRP A 12 -9.75 15.26 5.37
C TRP A 12 -9.53 14.59 4.01
N PHE A 13 -9.25 15.35 2.93
CA PHE A 13 -8.92 14.78 1.62
C PHE A 13 -7.71 13.84 1.69
N ILE A 14 -6.64 14.25 2.39
CA ILE A 14 -5.45 13.43 2.56
C ILE A 14 -5.75 12.14 3.32
N SER A 15 -6.53 12.24 4.41
CA SER A 15 -6.91 11.09 5.22
C SER A 15 -7.78 10.08 4.47
N ARG A 16 -8.46 10.53 3.41
CA ARG A 16 -9.32 9.72 2.54
C ARG A 16 -8.61 9.22 1.27
N GLY A 17 -7.33 9.58 1.08
CA GLY A 17 -6.53 9.15 -0.07
C GLY A 17 -6.85 9.89 -1.37
N VAL A 18 -7.41 11.10 -1.29
CA VAL A 18 -7.72 11.96 -2.45
C VAL A 18 -7.01 13.32 -2.36
N PRO A 19 -5.68 13.36 -2.19
CA PRO A 19 -4.94 14.60 -1.98
C PRO A 19 -5.02 15.58 -3.15
N HIS A 20 -5.19 15.09 -4.39
CA HIS A 20 -5.29 15.95 -5.58
C HIS A 20 -6.63 16.71 -5.68
N PHE A 21 -7.57 16.50 -4.76
CA PHE A 21 -8.77 17.34 -4.61
C PHE A 21 -8.46 18.69 -3.97
N ILE A 22 -7.27 18.84 -3.37
CA ILE A 22 -6.78 20.09 -2.80
C ILE A 22 -6.38 21.04 -3.93
N THR A 23 -6.90 22.28 -3.89
CA THR A 23 -6.53 23.32 -4.84
C THR A 23 -5.06 23.71 -4.65
N ASN A 24 -4.28 23.78 -5.73
CA ASN A 24 -2.84 24.09 -5.71
C ASN A 24 -1.95 23.04 -4.99
N TYR A 25 -2.38 21.79 -4.92
CA TYR A 25 -1.54 20.70 -4.40
C TYR A 25 -0.21 20.62 -5.15
N SER A 26 0.91 20.80 -4.44
CA SER A 26 2.23 20.89 -5.06
C SER A 26 3.24 19.91 -4.48
N ALA A 27 4.19 19.47 -5.33
CA ALA A 27 5.25 18.59 -4.88
C ALA A 27 6.15 19.23 -3.82
N ARG A 28 6.41 20.55 -3.94
CA ARG A 28 7.36 21.27 -3.06
C ARG A 28 6.85 21.45 -1.65
N THR A 29 5.59 21.86 -1.51
CA THR A 29 4.98 22.22 -0.23
C THR A 29 4.28 21.07 0.45
N ASP A 30 3.69 20.16 -0.33
CA ASP A 30 2.78 19.16 0.19
C ASP A 30 3.35 17.75 0.19
N ILE A 31 4.04 17.34 -0.89
CA ILE A 31 4.55 15.99 -1.02
C ILE A 31 5.86 15.83 -0.24
N TRP A 32 6.88 16.63 -0.59
CA TRP A 32 8.22 16.46 -0.04
C TRP A 32 8.33 16.85 1.42
N THR A 33 7.60 17.87 1.87
CA THR A 33 7.62 18.29 3.28
C THR A 33 7.02 17.23 4.21
N ARG A 34 5.98 16.53 3.76
CA ARG A 34 5.38 15.41 4.51
C ARG A 34 6.26 14.15 4.45
N ALA A 35 7.00 13.97 3.37
CA ALA A 35 7.91 12.85 3.20
C ALA A 35 9.24 13.04 3.93
N LEU A 36 9.54 14.22 4.48
CA LEU A 36 10.82 14.56 5.10
C LEU A 36 11.34 13.53 6.13
N PRO A 37 10.53 12.99 7.07
CA PRO A 37 11.01 11.97 7.99
C PRO A 37 11.47 10.70 7.27
N PHE A 38 10.75 10.29 6.22
CA PHE A 38 11.09 9.11 5.41
C PHE A 38 12.34 9.36 4.56
N LEU A 39 12.52 10.60 4.04
CA LEU A 39 13.74 11.00 3.34
C LEU A 39 14.96 10.91 4.26
N ILE A 40 14.87 11.40 5.49
CA ILE A 40 15.95 11.31 6.47
C ILE A 40 16.29 9.84 6.76
N LEU A 41 15.30 9.00 7.03
CA LEU A 41 15.50 7.58 7.28
C LEU A 41 16.15 6.87 6.08
N ALA A 42 15.66 7.15 4.88
CA ALA A 42 16.20 6.57 3.65
C ALA A 42 17.65 7.04 3.37
N TYR A 43 17.96 8.30 3.66
CA TYR A 43 19.32 8.83 3.57
C TYR A 43 20.27 8.08 4.52
N LEU A 44 19.88 7.92 5.77
CA LEU A 44 20.68 7.19 6.75
C LEU A 44 20.84 5.71 6.36
N ALA A 45 19.78 5.08 5.88
CA ALA A 45 19.83 3.70 5.39
C ALA A 45 20.77 3.54 4.18
N GLY A 46 20.70 4.47 3.20
CA GLY A 46 21.64 4.49 2.06
C GLY A 46 23.09 4.67 2.47
N GLY A 47 23.34 5.47 3.53
CA GLY A 47 24.68 5.64 4.09
C GLY A 47 25.23 4.37 4.79
N LEU A 48 24.38 3.38 5.13
CA LEU A 48 24.83 2.09 5.67
C LEU A 48 25.64 1.27 4.63
N ASN A 49 25.51 1.56 3.34
CA ASN A 49 26.30 0.94 2.29
C ASN A 49 27.81 1.27 2.43
N ALA A 50 28.16 2.32 3.19
CA ALA A 50 29.55 2.62 3.52
C ALA A 50 30.15 1.72 4.61
N LEU A 51 29.33 0.93 5.31
CA LEU A 51 29.78 0.05 6.38
C LEU A 51 30.26 -1.29 5.81
N ASN A 52 31.39 -1.78 6.32
CA ASN A 52 31.87 -3.14 6.03
C ASN A 52 32.04 -3.89 7.36
N LEU A 53 30.92 -4.45 7.84
CA LEU A 53 30.87 -5.14 9.13
C LEU A 53 31.69 -6.44 9.14
N ALA A 54 31.97 -7.03 7.98
CA ALA A 54 32.71 -8.27 7.86
C ALA A 54 34.24 -8.07 7.97
N GLU A 55 34.77 -6.97 7.41
CA GLU A 55 36.22 -6.79 7.26
C GLU A 55 36.78 -5.66 8.12
N TRP A 56 35.94 -4.67 8.50
CA TRP A 56 36.40 -3.48 9.21
C TRP A 56 36.26 -3.60 10.71
N SER A 57 37.23 -2.97 11.42
CA SER A 57 37.11 -2.80 12.87
C SER A 57 35.86 -1.96 13.24
N LEU A 58 35.36 -2.14 14.45
CA LEU A 58 34.26 -1.37 14.99
C LEU A 58 34.52 0.13 14.91
N GLY A 59 35.76 0.58 15.21
CA GLY A 59 36.14 1.99 15.12
C GLY A 59 35.99 2.56 13.71
N ARG A 60 36.42 1.81 12.68
CA ARG A 60 36.29 2.25 11.27
C ARG A 60 34.82 2.33 10.82
N ASN A 61 34.00 1.37 11.22
CA ASN A 61 32.57 1.38 10.95
C ASN A 61 31.88 2.56 11.68
N LEU A 62 32.26 2.87 12.91
CA LEU A 62 31.74 4.03 13.64
C LEU A 62 32.12 5.37 12.97
N VAL A 63 33.33 5.46 12.42
CA VAL A 63 33.76 6.64 11.63
C VAL A 63 32.93 6.76 10.37
N ALA A 64 32.68 5.67 9.63
CA ALA A 64 31.84 5.68 8.44
C ALA A 64 30.39 6.11 8.76
N ALA A 65 29.80 5.58 9.84
CA ALA A 65 28.49 6.00 10.31
C ALA A 65 28.48 7.51 10.73
N GLY A 66 29.54 7.96 11.41
CA GLY A 66 29.70 9.37 11.77
C GLY A 66 29.79 10.30 10.56
N ILE A 67 30.51 9.87 9.50
CA ILE A 67 30.58 10.61 8.22
C ILE A 67 29.21 10.65 7.55
N THR A 68 28.43 9.58 7.60
CA THR A 68 27.05 9.56 7.07
C THR A 68 26.18 10.61 7.76
N ILE A 69 26.19 10.67 9.08
CA ILE A 69 25.44 11.67 9.84
C ILE A 69 25.96 13.09 9.56
N ALA A 70 27.28 13.25 9.51
CA ALA A 70 27.90 14.53 9.20
C ALA A 70 27.54 15.02 7.79
N SER A 71 27.53 14.12 6.79
CA SER A 71 27.16 14.46 5.41
C SER A 71 25.68 14.88 5.31
N LEU A 72 24.77 14.25 6.08
CA LEU A 72 23.39 14.68 6.19
C LEU A 72 23.26 16.10 6.75
N VAL A 73 23.88 16.34 7.91
CA VAL A 73 23.82 17.66 8.59
C VAL A 73 24.48 18.76 7.75
N LEU A 74 25.65 18.47 7.18
CA LEU A 74 26.36 19.43 6.32
C LEU A 74 25.61 19.69 5.01
N GLY A 75 25.11 18.63 4.34
CA GLY A 75 24.31 18.77 3.13
C GLY A 75 23.05 19.61 3.37
N TRP A 76 22.35 19.34 4.46
CA TRP A 76 21.19 20.12 4.88
C TRP A 76 21.55 21.59 5.15
N SER A 77 22.60 21.81 5.92
CA SER A 77 23.05 23.16 6.32
C SER A 77 23.57 23.98 5.14
N LEU A 78 24.36 23.36 4.24
CA LEU A 78 24.86 24.02 3.03
C LEU A 78 23.72 24.34 2.06
N THR A 79 22.74 23.48 1.93
CA THR A 79 21.55 23.75 1.12
C THR A 79 20.73 24.91 1.69
N ASN A 80 20.55 24.96 3.02
CA ASN A 80 19.89 26.11 3.68
C ASN A 80 20.66 27.40 3.46
N LEU A 81 21.98 27.36 3.60
CA LEU A 81 22.85 28.54 3.40
C LEU A 81 22.77 29.04 1.94
N ALA A 82 22.82 28.14 0.97
CA ALA A 82 22.68 28.44 -0.46
C ALA A 82 21.32 29.09 -0.79
N LEU A 83 20.28 28.71 -0.05
CA LEU A 83 18.91 29.24 -0.18
C LEU A 83 18.63 30.44 0.77
N GLN A 84 19.66 31.00 1.42
CA GLN A 84 19.56 32.10 2.36
C GLN A 84 18.59 31.84 3.53
N ARG A 85 18.55 30.59 4.00
CA ARG A 85 17.77 30.15 5.17
C ARG A 85 18.66 30.02 6.41
N PRO A 86 18.12 30.07 7.64
CA PRO A 86 18.89 29.75 8.84
C PRO A 86 19.53 28.35 8.76
N PHE A 87 20.72 28.19 9.30
CA PHE A 87 21.61 27.02 9.13
C PHE A 87 20.93 25.67 9.37
N LEU A 88 20.10 25.50 10.40
CA LEU A 88 19.37 24.30 10.76
C LEU A 88 17.84 24.42 10.58
N ALA A 89 17.39 25.37 9.76
CA ALA A 89 15.96 25.53 9.54
C ALA A 89 15.34 24.31 8.90
N ILE A 90 14.16 23.92 9.42
CA ILE A 90 13.34 22.91 8.75
C ILE A 90 12.74 23.55 7.50
N PRO A 91 12.95 22.99 6.31
CA PRO A 91 12.45 23.60 5.08
C PRO A 91 10.92 23.57 5.04
N LYS A 92 10.32 24.69 4.73
CA LYS A 92 8.89 24.81 4.45
C LYS A 92 8.54 24.34 3.04
N GLU A 93 9.55 24.30 2.17
CA GLU A 93 9.49 23.83 0.80
C GLU A 93 10.76 23.04 0.49
N ILE A 94 10.62 21.90 -0.19
CA ILE A 94 11.73 21.07 -0.63
C ILE A 94 11.79 21.14 -2.17
N GLY A 95 12.87 21.71 -2.66
CA GLY A 95 13.11 21.92 -4.08
C GLY A 95 14.17 21.00 -4.67
N LYS A 96 14.60 21.31 -5.89
CA LYS A 96 15.63 20.52 -6.59
C LYS A 96 16.96 20.42 -5.82
N PRO A 97 17.48 21.49 -5.14
CA PRO A 97 18.75 21.39 -4.44
C PRO A 97 18.74 20.36 -3.31
N GLU A 98 17.65 20.35 -2.50
CA GLU A 98 17.50 19.39 -1.41
C GLU A 98 17.38 17.95 -1.92
N LEU A 99 16.68 17.73 -3.04
CA LEU A 99 16.53 16.41 -3.65
C LEU A 99 17.86 15.90 -4.23
N VAL A 100 18.66 16.77 -4.86
CA VAL A 100 20.01 16.43 -5.34
C VAL A 100 20.92 16.07 -4.18
N ALA A 101 20.90 16.85 -3.10
CA ALA A 101 21.67 16.57 -1.89
C ALA A 101 21.25 15.22 -1.26
N PHE A 102 19.96 14.88 -1.31
CA PHE A 102 19.45 13.60 -0.85
C PHE A 102 19.98 12.41 -1.67
N VAL A 103 20.08 12.53 -2.99
CA VAL A 103 20.56 11.44 -3.86
C VAL A 103 22.08 11.28 -3.77
N ILE A 104 22.84 12.37 -3.72
CA ILE A 104 24.31 12.33 -3.75
C ILE A 104 24.91 12.11 -2.35
N GLY A 105 24.27 12.67 -1.33
CA GLY A 105 24.79 12.68 0.03
C GLY A 105 25.11 11.31 0.62
N PRO A 106 24.24 10.27 0.50
CA PRO A 106 24.51 8.92 0.99
C PRO A 106 25.70 8.24 0.32
N ALA A 107 26.07 8.68 -0.89
CA ALA A 107 27.23 8.16 -1.62
C ALA A 107 28.56 8.71 -1.13
N ILE A 108 28.57 9.87 -0.44
CA ILE A 108 29.78 10.54 0.01
C ILE A 108 30.62 9.68 0.97
N PRO A 109 30.07 9.04 2.00
CA PRO A 109 30.84 8.17 2.89
C PRO A 109 31.56 7.06 2.14
N SER A 110 30.86 6.31 1.27
CA SER A 110 31.43 5.24 0.46
C SER A 110 32.55 5.75 -0.47
N ALA A 111 32.36 6.92 -1.09
CA ALA A 111 33.38 7.56 -1.94
C ALA A 111 34.65 7.95 -1.15
N ILE A 112 34.52 8.46 0.09
CA ILE A 112 35.66 8.79 0.97
C ILE A 112 36.49 7.53 1.27
N PHE A 113 35.84 6.39 1.45
CA PHE A 113 36.51 5.11 1.69
C PHE A 113 36.90 4.38 0.40
N GLN A 114 36.85 5.04 -0.78
CA GLN A 114 37.18 4.51 -2.10
C GLN A 114 36.33 3.30 -2.54
N GLN A 115 35.14 3.16 -1.98
CA GLN A 115 34.16 2.14 -2.34
C GLN A 115 33.28 2.68 -3.49
N TRP A 116 33.84 2.84 -4.69
CA TRP A 116 33.17 3.48 -5.82
C TRP A 116 31.93 2.73 -6.31
N GLY A 117 31.94 1.38 -6.24
CA GLY A 117 30.79 0.54 -6.56
C GLY A 117 29.61 0.84 -5.62
N ASP A 118 29.87 0.83 -4.32
CA ASP A 118 28.85 1.08 -3.28
C ASP A 118 28.35 2.53 -3.33
N SER A 119 29.23 3.48 -3.65
CA SER A 119 28.88 4.89 -3.84
C SER A 119 27.91 5.09 -5.00
N PHE A 120 28.17 4.44 -6.14
CA PHE A 120 27.27 4.48 -7.31
C PHE A 120 25.94 3.79 -7.02
N GLN A 121 25.98 2.62 -6.39
CA GLN A 121 24.80 1.90 -5.95
C GLN A 121 23.94 2.72 -5.00
N ALA A 122 24.52 3.36 -3.98
CA ALA A 122 23.80 4.22 -3.03
C ALA A 122 23.07 5.39 -3.73
N SER A 123 23.66 5.96 -4.78
CA SER A 123 23.01 7.02 -5.57
C SER A 123 21.84 6.50 -6.38
N ILE A 124 21.97 5.32 -7.02
CA ILE A 124 20.86 4.69 -7.77
C ILE A 124 19.72 4.30 -6.83
N GLU A 125 20.05 3.68 -5.70
CA GLU A 125 19.07 3.32 -4.67
C GLU A 125 18.37 4.58 -4.12
N GLY A 126 19.12 5.65 -3.84
CA GLY A 126 18.59 6.92 -3.43
C GLY A 126 17.61 7.53 -4.43
N LEU A 127 17.91 7.44 -5.73
CA LEU A 127 17.01 7.91 -6.79
C LEU A 127 15.74 7.04 -6.89
N ALA A 128 15.88 5.72 -6.81
CA ALA A 128 14.75 4.79 -6.82
C ALA A 128 13.83 5.01 -5.60
N ILE A 129 14.42 5.12 -4.40
CA ILE A 129 13.70 5.41 -3.15
C ILE A 129 12.98 6.76 -3.24
N LEU A 130 13.65 7.79 -3.80
CA LEU A 130 13.04 9.09 -4.02
C LEU A 130 11.77 8.99 -4.89
N GLY A 131 11.83 8.20 -5.98
CA GLY A 131 10.68 7.92 -6.83
C GLY A 131 9.54 7.21 -6.08
N ILE A 132 9.87 6.20 -5.29
CA ILE A 132 8.90 5.47 -4.47
C ILE A 132 8.25 6.40 -3.42
N ILE A 133 9.05 7.17 -2.71
CA ILE A 133 8.55 8.14 -1.70
C ILE A 133 7.67 9.20 -2.38
N TYR A 134 8.08 9.69 -3.56
CA TYR A 134 7.28 10.65 -4.33
C TYR A 134 5.89 10.10 -4.63
N VAL A 135 5.81 8.89 -5.20
CA VAL A 135 4.53 8.25 -5.53
C VAL A 135 3.72 7.99 -4.27
N ALA A 136 4.33 7.41 -3.23
CA ALA A 136 3.63 7.09 -1.99
C ALA A 136 3.08 8.33 -1.27
N ALA A 137 3.84 9.41 -1.24
CA ALA A 137 3.42 10.66 -0.59
C ALA A 137 2.45 11.48 -1.47
N SER A 138 2.66 11.49 -2.81
CA SER A 138 1.77 12.18 -3.77
C SER A 138 0.34 11.67 -3.69
N PHE A 139 0.16 10.37 -3.58
CA PHE A 139 -1.16 9.72 -3.51
C PHE A 139 -1.57 9.37 -2.07
N ALA A 140 -0.87 9.87 -1.06
CA ALA A 140 -1.15 9.60 0.35
C ALA A 140 -1.34 8.10 0.69
N LEU A 141 -0.55 7.21 0.02
CA LEU A 141 -0.74 5.75 0.07
C LEU A 141 -0.72 5.19 1.51
N GLY A 142 0.07 5.76 2.42
CA GLY A 142 0.11 5.34 3.82
C GLY A 142 -1.22 5.59 4.54
N HIS A 143 -1.86 6.74 4.31
CA HIS A 143 -3.17 7.06 4.88
C HIS A 143 -4.25 6.19 4.25
N LEU A 144 -4.19 6.00 2.93
CA LEU A 144 -5.10 5.15 2.20
C LEU A 144 -5.06 3.70 2.70
N LEU A 145 -3.86 3.14 2.88
CA LEU A 145 -3.68 1.78 3.42
C LEU A 145 -4.23 1.67 4.85
N SER A 146 -3.88 2.62 5.73
CA SER A 146 -4.35 2.60 7.12
C SER A 146 -5.88 2.73 7.22
N TRP A 147 -6.47 3.55 6.37
CA TRP A 147 -7.92 3.69 6.28
C TRP A 147 -8.58 2.41 5.74
N ALA A 148 -8.06 1.84 4.64
CA ALA A 148 -8.60 0.61 4.05
C ALA A 148 -8.53 -0.57 5.03
N LEU A 149 -7.42 -0.72 5.78
CA LEU A 149 -7.29 -1.74 6.82
C LEU A 149 -8.32 -1.56 7.93
N ARG A 150 -8.50 -0.35 8.46
CA ARG A 150 -9.50 -0.08 9.51
C ARG A 150 -10.92 -0.33 9.01
N SER A 151 -11.23 0.12 7.80
CA SER A 151 -12.53 -0.09 7.16
C SER A 151 -12.83 -1.59 7.00
N SER A 152 -11.86 -2.37 6.49
CA SER A 152 -12.03 -3.82 6.32
C SER A 152 -12.15 -4.57 7.64
N LEU A 153 -11.40 -4.16 8.67
CA LEU A 153 -11.55 -4.76 10.00
C LEU A 153 -12.93 -4.47 10.62
N SER A 154 -13.48 -3.26 10.41
CA SER A 154 -14.83 -2.92 10.86
C SER A 154 -15.92 -3.70 10.13
N GLN A 155 -15.66 -4.11 8.89
CA GLN A 155 -16.57 -4.88 8.04
C GLN A 155 -16.29 -6.40 8.09
N ALA A 156 -15.34 -6.86 8.91
CA ALA A 156 -14.92 -8.27 8.96
C ALA A 156 -16.09 -9.25 9.20
N ALA A 157 -17.07 -8.87 10.02
CA ALA A 157 -18.27 -9.69 10.26
C ALA A 157 -19.16 -9.81 9.01
N MET A 158 -19.27 -8.76 8.19
CA MET A 158 -20.00 -8.78 6.92
C MET A 158 -19.24 -9.63 5.90
N LEU A 159 -17.93 -9.39 5.73
CA LEU A 159 -17.05 -10.19 4.88
C LEU A 159 -17.09 -11.67 5.28
N GLY A 160 -17.12 -11.97 6.59
CA GLY A 160 -17.26 -13.34 7.09
C GLY A 160 -18.57 -14.02 6.68
N ARG A 161 -19.70 -13.29 6.69
CA ARG A 161 -21.00 -13.81 6.21
C ARG A 161 -21.00 -14.10 4.70
N LEU A 162 -20.39 -13.20 3.93
CA LEU A 162 -20.28 -13.38 2.46
C LEU A 162 -19.36 -14.54 2.12
N LEU A 163 -18.21 -14.63 2.82
CA LEU A 163 -17.32 -15.78 2.73
C LEU A 163 -18.04 -17.09 3.07
N ALA A 164 -18.82 -17.13 4.14
CA ALA A 164 -19.55 -18.33 4.55
C ALA A 164 -20.51 -18.85 3.45
N ARG A 165 -21.04 -17.98 2.60
CA ARG A 165 -21.86 -18.37 1.44
C ARG A 165 -21.01 -18.87 0.27
N ALA A 166 -19.87 -18.25 -0.02
CA ALA A 166 -18.98 -18.62 -1.12
C ALA A 166 -18.04 -19.79 -0.76
N LEU A 167 -17.70 -19.95 0.53
CA LEU A 167 -16.76 -20.94 1.05
C LEU A 167 -17.04 -22.38 0.58
N PRO A 168 -18.26 -22.92 0.64
CA PRO A 168 -18.48 -24.33 0.25
C PRO A 168 -18.05 -24.62 -1.20
N LEU A 169 -18.35 -23.72 -2.14
CA LEU A 169 -17.97 -23.87 -3.53
C LEU A 169 -16.48 -23.66 -3.75
N LEU A 170 -15.91 -22.63 -3.12
CA LEU A 170 -14.48 -22.33 -3.18
C LEU A 170 -13.67 -23.48 -2.57
N LEU A 171 -14.07 -23.98 -1.39
CA LEU A 171 -13.36 -25.06 -0.71
C LEU A 171 -13.46 -26.37 -1.44
N LEU A 172 -14.58 -26.68 -2.08
CA LEU A 172 -14.73 -27.91 -2.85
C LEU A 172 -13.64 -28.02 -3.90
N PHE A 173 -13.49 -27.01 -4.75
CA PHE A 173 -12.48 -26.99 -5.81
C PHE A 173 -11.06 -26.88 -5.27
N THR A 174 -10.83 -26.01 -4.30
CA THR A 174 -9.49 -25.71 -3.79
C THR A 174 -8.94 -26.78 -2.86
N THR A 175 -9.79 -27.57 -2.20
CA THR A 175 -9.34 -28.75 -1.45
C THR A 175 -8.74 -29.80 -2.39
N PHE A 176 -9.27 -29.98 -3.58
CA PHE A 176 -8.65 -30.83 -4.60
C PHE A 176 -7.26 -30.34 -4.99
N LEU A 177 -7.09 -29.03 -5.17
CA LEU A 177 -5.78 -28.45 -5.45
C LEU A 177 -4.83 -28.61 -4.26
N PHE A 178 -5.33 -28.48 -3.03
CA PHE A 178 -4.52 -28.58 -1.82
C PHE A 178 -3.98 -30.00 -1.58
N VAL A 179 -4.74 -31.05 -1.92
CA VAL A 179 -4.30 -32.45 -1.80
C VAL A 179 -3.60 -32.96 -3.06
N ASN A 180 -3.33 -32.09 -4.04
CA ASN A 180 -2.64 -32.45 -5.27
C ASN A 180 -1.12 -32.36 -5.08
N ALA A 181 -0.40 -33.47 -5.26
CA ALA A 181 1.05 -33.54 -5.13
C ALA A 181 1.80 -32.58 -6.07
N GLU A 182 1.30 -32.32 -7.27
CA GLU A 182 1.93 -31.40 -8.22
C GLU A 182 1.95 -29.96 -7.70
N VAL A 183 0.86 -29.53 -7.03
CA VAL A 183 0.80 -28.22 -6.38
C VAL A 183 1.84 -28.12 -5.24
N TRP A 184 2.01 -29.21 -4.48
CA TRP A 184 3.03 -29.27 -3.43
C TRP A 184 4.45 -29.21 -3.99
N GLN A 185 4.71 -29.90 -5.11
CA GLN A 185 5.99 -29.86 -5.80
C GLN A 185 6.32 -28.44 -6.28
N VAL A 186 5.36 -27.72 -6.86
CA VAL A 186 5.60 -26.38 -7.36
C VAL A 186 5.64 -25.36 -6.22
N ALA A 187 4.56 -25.24 -5.46
CA ALA A 187 4.42 -24.16 -4.45
C ALA A 187 5.26 -24.42 -3.19
N GLY A 188 5.40 -25.69 -2.77
CA GLY A 188 6.16 -26.05 -1.57
C GLY A 188 7.67 -25.89 -1.72
N GLN A 189 8.20 -26.00 -2.94
CA GLN A 189 9.62 -25.84 -3.25
C GLN A 189 10.02 -24.40 -3.57
N LEU A 190 9.08 -23.52 -3.90
CA LEU A 190 9.38 -22.10 -4.11
C LEU A 190 9.88 -21.46 -2.82
N THR A 191 11.05 -20.80 -2.88
CA THR A 191 11.66 -20.13 -1.72
C THR A 191 12.02 -18.69 -2.03
N GLY A 192 12.08 -17.84 -1.01
CA GLY A 192 12.58 -16.47 -1.13
C GLY A 192 11.87 -15.64 -2.20
N LEU A 193 12.66 -14.96 -3.03
CA LEU A 193 12.13 -14.06 -4.07
C LEU A 193 11.24 -14.76 -5.11
N PRO A 194 11.56 -15.95 -5.65
CA PRO A 194 10.66 -16.70 -6.54
C PRO A 194 9.27 -16.96 -5.95
N TYR A 195 9.18 -17.28 -4.66
CA TYR A 195 7.89 -17.45 -3.99
C TYR A 195 7.10 -16.12 -3.94
N LEU A 196 7.76 -15.04 -3.53
CA LEU A 196 7.13 -13.71 -3.47
C LEU A 196 6.67 -13.23 -4.84
N LEU A 197 7.45 -13.48 -5.90
CA LEU A 197 7.06 -13.14 -7.26
C LEU A 197 5.88 -13.99 -7.75
N GLY A 198 5.87 -15.30 -7.47
CA GLY A 198 4.76 -16.19 -7.82
C GLY A 198 3.44 -15.78 -7.15
N VAL A 199 3.47 -15.50 -5.85
CA VAL A 199 2.31 -14.97 -5.10
C VAL A 199 1.96 -13.56 -5.60
N GLY A 200 2.95 -12.72 -5.87
CA GLY A 200 2.78 -11.35 -6.36
C GLY A 200 2.07 -11.28 -7.72
N ILE A 201 2.30 -12.24 -8.61
CA ILE A 201 1.60 -12.33 -9.91
C ILE A 201 0.08 -12.42 -9.70
N PHE A 202 -0.40 -13.22 -8.74
CA PHE A 202 -1.83 -13.33 -8.46
C PHE A 202 -2.41 -12.01 -7.97
N PHE A 203 -1.70 -11.30 -7.07
CA PHE A 203 -2.11 -9.97 -6.63
C PHE A 203 -2.12 -8.94 -7.77
N LEU A 204 -1.10 -8.97 -8.63
CA LEU A 204 -1.02 -8.06 -9.79
C LEU A 204 -2.15 -8.33 -10.80
N LEU A 205 -2.46 -9.60 -11.08
CA LEU A 205 -3.57 -9.97 -11.96
C LEU A 205 -4.92 -9.54 -11.36
N GLY A 206 -5.12 -9.77 -10.06
CA GLY A 206 -6.32 -9.30 -9.36
C GLY A 206 -6.44 -7.77 -9.41
N ALA A 207 -5.37 -7.04 -9.11
CA ALA A 207 -5.34 -5.59 -9.17
C ALA A 207 -5.58 -5.06 -10.60
N ALA A 208 -4.94 -5.64 -11.60
CA ALA A 208 -5.15 -5.26 -13.00
C ALA A 208 -6.61 -5.48 -13.43
N PHE A 209 -7.22 -6.56 -12.98
CA PHE A 209 -8.63 -6.84 -13.24
C PHE A 209 -9.55 -5.80 -12.58
N VAL A 210 -9.30 -5.45 -11.32
CA VAL A 210 -10.02 -4.37 -10.61
C VAL A 210 -9.86 -3.05 -11.37
N LEU A 211 -8.62 -2.65 -11.69
CA LEU A 211 -8.31 -1.41 -12.38
C LEU A 211 -9.02 -1.30 -13.75
N SER A 212 -9.17 -2.42 -14.47
CA SER A 212 -9.87 -2.44 -15.77
C SER A 212 -11.36 -2.05 -15.68
N ARG A 213 -11.96 -2.14 -14.49
CA ARG A 213 -13.38 -1.84 -14.24
C ARG A 213 -13.66 -0.42 -13.75
N ILE A 214 -12.64 0.25 -13.19
CA ILE A 214 -12.76 1.57 -12.56
C ILE A 214 -13.30 2.68 -13.47
N PRO A 215 -12.89 2.82 -14.75
CA PRO A 215 -13.35 3.93 -15.59
C PRO A 215 -14.87 4.02 -15.71
N ARG A 216 -15.55 2.86 -15.70
CA ARG A 216 -17.02 2.81 -15.78
C ARG A 216 -17.71 3.23 -14.47
N SER A 217 -17.08 2.94 -13.34
CA SER A 217 -17.60 3.28 -12.02
C SER A 217 -17.48 4.78 -11.72
N ILE A 218 -16.33 5.39 -12.03
CA ILE A 218 -16.08 6.82 -11.77
C ILE A 218 -17.01 7.73 -12.60
N SER A 219 -17.29 7.39 -13.85
CA SER A 219 -18.13 8.22 -14.71
C SER A 219 -19.59 8.36 -14.21
N GLY A 220 -20.06 7.40 -13.42
CA GLY A 220 -21.37 7.44 -12.77
C GLY A 220 -21.40 8.24 -11.46
N LEU A 221 -20.28 8.23 -10.72
CA LEU A 221 -20.17 8.83 -9.39
C LEU A 221 -20.07 10.36 -9.39
N ASN A 222 -19.62 10.95 -10.49
CA ASN A 222 -19.47 12.42 -10.63
C ASN A 222 -20.73 13.11 -11.15
N LYS A 223 -21.91 12.51 -10.96
CA LYS A 223 -23.19 13.09 -11.36
C LYS A 223 -24.02 13.37 -10.13
N PHE A 224 -24.35 14.63 -9.92
CA PHE A 224 -25.26 15.08 -8.87
C PHE A 224 -26.47 15.74 -9.52
N SER A 225 -27.66 15.46 -8.99
CA SER A 225 -28.91 15.98 -9.54
C SER A 225 -29.13 17.45 -9.20
N SER A 226 -28.65 17.89 -8.05
CA SER A 226 -28.81 19.27 -7.56
C SER A 226 -27.73 19.60 -6.50
N TRP A 227 -27.58 20.91 -6.22
CA TRP A 227 -26.75 21.37 -5.09
C TRP A 227 -27.33 21.00 -3.72
N ASP A 228 -28.64 20.78 -3.62
CA ASP A 228 -29.26 20.31 -2.37
C ASP A 228 -28.85 18.86 -2.05
N GLU A 229 -28.65 18.02 -3.07
CA GLU A 229 -28.07 16.69 -2.90
C GLU A 229 -26.64 16.80 -2.36
N VAL A 230 -25.81 17.68 -2.93
CA VAL A 230 -24.45 17.95 -2.45
C VAL A 230 -24.47 18.40 -0.99
N LYS A 231 -25.38 19.33 -0.60
CA LYS A 231 -25.54 19.79 0.78
C LYS A 231 -25.86 18.63 1.74
N GLN A 232 -26.71 17.71 1.35
CA GLN A 232 -27.06 16.54 2.18
C GLN A 232 -25.87 15.59 2.36
N ILE A 233 -25.09 15.36 1.30
CA ILE A 233 -23.96 14.43 1.32
C ILE A 233 -22.79 14.97 2.13
N ILE A 234 -22.56 16.28 2.16
CA ILE A 234 -21.47 16.91 2.93
C ILE A 234 -21.74 17.03 4.43
N VAL A 235 -22.98 16.72 4.90
CA VAL A 235 -23.31 16.71 6.33
C VAL A 235 -22.40 15.70 7.06
N GLY A 236 -21.86 16.11 8.21
CA GLY A 236 -20.89 15.32 8.98
C GLY A 236 -19.46 15.33 8.42
N THR A 237 -19.20 16.16 7.41
CA THR A 237 -17.84 16.39 6.88
C THR A 237 -17.31 17.77 7.27
N PRO A 238 -16.01 18.06 7.17
CA PRO A 238 -15.49 19.41 7.40
C PRO A 238 -16.00 20.48 6.41
N ALA A 239 -16.65 20.06 5.32
CA ALA A 239 -17.27 20.97 4.35
C ALA A 239 -18.72 21.35 4.70
N GLU A 240 -19.25 20.80 5.79
CA GLU A 240 -20.57 21.17 6.28
C GLU A 240 -20.65 22.68 6.54
N GLY A 241 -21.73 23.31 6.05
CA GLY A 241 -21.95 24.75 6.19
C GLY A 241 -21.20 25.63 5.18
N LEU A 242 -20.45 25.05 4.22
CA LEU A 242 -19.91 25.82 3.12
C LEU A 242 -21.04 26.40 2.25
N PRO A 243 -20.85 27.66 1.76
CA PRO A 243 -21.79 28.23 0.81
C PRO A 243 -21.71 27.45 -0.52
N VAL A 244 -22.84 26.94 -0.98
CA VAL A 244 -22.99 26.29 -2.29
C VAL A 244 -24.10 26.96 -3.07
N PRO A 245 -24.08 26.97 -4.41
CA PRO A 245 -25.12 27.58 -5.23
C PRO A 245 -26.52 27.01 -4.92
N SER A 246 -27.51 27.80 -5.22
CA SER A 246 -28.93 27.34 -5.12
C SER A 246 -29.44 26.76 -6.43
N ASP A 247 -28.83 27.16 -7.56
CA ASP A 247 -29.30 26.82 -8.91
C ASP A 247 -28.20 26.13 -9.72
N GLY A 248 -28.60 25.30 -10.68
CA GLY A 248 -27.76 24.58 -11.60
C GLY A 248 -27.45 23.14 -11.16
N ALA A 249 -27.02 22.31 -12.11
CA ALA A 249 -26.54 20.98 -11.85
C ALA A 249 -25.03 21.05 -11.50
N PRO A 250 -24.61 20.54 -10.33
CA PRO A 250 -23.21 20.54 -9.96
C PRO A 250 -22.47 19.53 -10.84
N SER A 251 -21.62 20.04 -11.72
CA SER A 251 -20.72 19.20 -12.51
C SER A 251 -19.40 19.92 -12.73
N GLU A 252 -18.32 19.23 -12.48
CA GLU A 252 -16.98 19.72 -12.76
C GLU A 252 -16.12 18.56 -13.24
N GLU A 253 -15.39 18.76 -14.34
CA GLU A 253 -14.52 17.73 -14.90
C GLU A 253 -13.38 17.37 -13.92
N LEU A 254 -13.14 16.08 -13.81
CA LEU A 254 -12.03 15.56 -13.00
C LEU A 254 -10.73 15.61 -13.80
N SER A 255 -9.69 16.15 -13.21
CA SER A 255 -8.33 16.04 -13.73
C SER A 255 -7.84 14.59 -13.75
N THR A 256 -6.77 14.31 -14.49
CA THR A 256 -6.18 12.96 -14.53
C THR A 256 -5.71 12.50 -13.16
N SER A 257 -5.09 13.38 -12.35
CA SER A 257 -4.62 13.05 -10.99
C SER A 257 -5.79 12.75 -10.05
N GLU A 258 -6.89 13.50 -10.13
CA GLU A 258 -8.10 13.25 -9.34
C GLU A 258 -8.76 11.91 -9.72
N LYS A 259 -8.77 11.55 -11.00
CA LYS A 259 -9.23 10.23 -11.47
C LYS A 259 -8.35 9.10 -10.93
N ILE A 260 -7.02 9.31 -10.87
CA ILE A 260 -6.08 8.34 -10.29
C ILE A 260 -6.33 8.19 -8.80
N ASP A 261 -6.54 9.28 -8.06
CA ASP A 261 -6.89 9.21 -6.62
C ASP A 261 -8.12 8.32 -6.40
N LEU A 262 -9.21 8.58 -7.10
CA LEU A 262 -10.44 7.78 -6.99
C LEU A 262 -10.21 6.32 -7.37
N ALA A 263 -9.43 6.07 -8.41
CA ALA A 263 -9.05 4.73 -8.82
C ALA A 263 -8.27 4.01 -7.72
N LEU A 264 -7.30 4.68 -7.11
CA LEU A 264 -6.51 4.13 -6.01
C LEU A 264 -7.36 3.84 -4.78
N VAL A 265 -8.23 4.77 -4.34
CA VAL A 265 -9.15 4.54 -3.21
C VAL A 265 -9.98 3.28 -3.44
N THR A 266 -10.58 3.15 -4.61
CA THR A 266 -11.40 1.98 -4.96
C THR A 266 -10.57 0.69 -5.01
N THR A 267 -9.40 0.73 -5.66
CA THR A 267 -8.50 -0.43 -5.78
C THR A 267 -7.98 -0.87 -4.42
N PHE A 268 -7.54 0.06 -3.57
CA PHE A 268 -7.05 -0.28 -2.24
C PHE A 268 -8.13 -0.92 -1.37
N ASN A 269 -9.34 -0.37 -1.35
CA ASN A 269 -10.43 -0.95 -0.58
C ASN A 269 -10.73 -2.39 -1.03
N GLN A 270 -10.84 -2.64 -2.33
CA GLN A 270 -11.05 -3.98 -2.88
C GLN A 270 -9.86 -4.90 -2.61
N SER A 271 -8.63 -4.40 -2.77
CA SER A 271 -7.41 -5.20 -2.52
C SER A 271 -7.31 -5.67 -1.07
N VAL A 272 -7.70 -4.84 -0.10
CA VAL A 272 -7.70 -5.24 1.33
C VAL A 272 -8.76 -6.31 1.59
N GLN A 273 -9.96 -6.20 0.99
CA GLN A 273 -11.00 -7.22 1.10
C GLN A 273 -10.54 -8.56 0.50
N ILE A 274 -9.93 -8.53 -0.69
CA ILE A 274 -9.37 -9.71 -1.36
C ILE A 274 -8.26 -10.34 -0.52
N THR A 275 -7.37 -9.52 0.03
CA THR A 275 -6.29 -9.97 0.91
C THR A 275 -6.85 -10.63 2.16
N PHE A 276 -7.91 -10.08 2.75
CA PHE A 276 -8.59 -10.69 3.89
C PHE A 276 -9.11 -12.10 3.55
N VAL A 277 -9.77 -12.26 2.39
CA VAL A 277 -10.22 -13.57 1.90
C VAL A 277 -9.04 -14.53 1.73
N ALA A 278 -7.97 -14.08 1.07
CA ALA A 278 -6.77 -14.88 0.85
C ALA A 278 -6.14 -15.34 2.17
N VAL A 279 -6.08 -14.47 3.17
CA VAL A 279 -5.55 -14.78 4.51
C VAL A 279 -6.44 -15.82 5.23
N VAL A 280 -7.77 -15.64 5.21
CA VAL A 280 -8.69 -16.60 5.83
C VAL A 280 -8.54 -17.98 5.22
N LEU A 281 -8.42 -18.06 3.90
CA LEU A 281 -8.23 -19.35 3.20
C LEU A 281 -6.85 -19.96 3.46
N THR A 282 -5.81 -19.13 3.53
CA THR A 282 -4.47 -19.57 3.95
C THR A 282 -4.49 -20.19 5.35
N LEU A 283 -5.16 -19.53 6.30
CA LEU A 283 -5.34 -20.06 7.66
C LEU A 283 -6.13 -21.35 7.68
N PHE A 284 -7.20 -21.42 6.88
CA PHE A 284 -7.99 -22.66 6.74
C PHE A 284 -7.13 -23.81 6.22
N PHE A 285 -6.38 -23.64 5.13
CA PHE A 285 -5.52 -24.69 4.57
C PHE A 285 -4.36 -25.05 5.49
N THR A 286 -3.82 -24.10 6.21
CA THR A 286 -2.79 -24.35 7.23
C THR A 286 -3.36 -25.24 8.34
N LEU A 287 -4.55 -24.89 8.86
CA LEU A 287 -5.21 -25.69 9.89
C LEU A 287 -5.60 -27.08 9.36
N PHE A 288 -6.18 -27.14 8.19
CA PHE A 288 -6.57 -28.41 7.55
C PHE A 288 -5.35 -29.29 7.30
N GLY A 289 -4.25 -28.76 6.75
CA GLY A 289 -3.01 -29.48 6.52
C GLY A 289 -2.36 -29.94 7.83
N PHE A 290 -2.33 -29.09 8.85
CA PHE A 290 -1.85 -29.43 10.19
C PHE A 290 -2.60 -30.66 10.78
N LEU A 291 -3.92 -30.71 10.61
CA LEU A 291 -4.74 -31.80 11.14
C LEU A 291 -4.72 -33.06 10.25
N ALA A 292 -4.70 -32.88 8.94
CA ALA A 292 -4.98 -33.97 7.98
C ALA A 292 -3.71 -34.58 7.38
N ILE A 293 -2.62 -33.83 7.19
CA ILE A 293 -1.47 -34.25 6.39
C ILE A 293 -0.24 -34.48 7.26
N SER A 294 0.24 -35.72 7.32
CA SER A 294 1.47 -36.06 8.05
C SER A 294 2.72 -35.53 7.36
N ILE A 295 3.82 -35.42 8.09
CA ILE A 295 5.12 -34.99 7.55
C ILE A 295 5.60 -35.95 6.44
N ASP A 296 5.37 -37.26 6.59
CA ASP A 296 5.76 -38.25 5.58
C ASP A 296 4.98 -38.04 4.27
N THR A 297 3.69 -37.71 4.37
CA THR A 297 2.87 -37.42 3.20
C THR A 297 3.34 -36.13 2.52
N GLN A 298 3.66 -35.08 3.28
CA GLN A 298 4.20 -33.85 2.73
C GLN A 298 5.52 -34.08 1.99
N SER A 299 6.46 -34.84 2.61
CA SER A 299 7.75 -35.20 2.00
C SER A 299 7.59 -36.05 0.74
N ALA A 300 6.67 -37.02 0.75
CA ALA A 300 6.37 -37.85 -0.41
C ALA A 300 5.80 -37.03 -1.58
N TRP A 301 4.91 -36.08 -1.29
CA TRP A 301 4.33 -35.22 -2.33
C TRP A 301 5.35 -34.26 -2.93
N MET A 302 6.28 -33.74 -2.12
CA MET A 302 7.33 -32.82 -2.59
C MET A 302 8.54 -33.52 -3.23
N MET A 303 8.67 -34.84 -3.08
CA MET A 303 9.86 -35.59 -3.48
C MET A 303 11.17 -35.03 -2.88
N THR A 304 11.11 -34.48 -1.67
CA THR A 304 12.26 -33.89 -0.95
C THR A 304 12.28 -34.42 0.49
N GLU A 305 13.51 -34.63 1.01
CA GLU A 305 13.65 -35.34 2.28
C GLU A 305 13.25 -34.55 3.52
N GLN A 306 13.28 -33.22 3.55
CA GLN A 306 12.82 -32.50 4.76
C GLN A 306 12.42 -31.04 4.47
N SER A 307 11.23 -30.63 4.96
CA SER A 307 10.85 -29.24 5.14
C SER A 307 11.13 -28.81 6.58
N HIS A 308 11.53 -27.57 6.78
CA HIS A 308 11.70 -27.02 8.12
C HIS A 308 10.38 -27.08 8.90
N VAL A 309 10.41 -27.66 10.12
CA VAL A 309 9.26 -27.80 11.01
C VAL A 309 9.28 -26.64 12.00
N PHE A 310 8.25 -25.81 12.00
CA PHE A 310 8.11 -24.71 12.95
C PHE A 310 7.46 -25.15 14.25
N PHE A 311 6.51 -26.08 14.17
CA PHE A 311 5.73 -26.52 15.33
C PHE A 311 5.30 -27.97 15.18
N THR A 312 5.38 -28.71 16.28
CA THR A 312 4.89 -30.11 16.39
C THR A 312 4.03 -30.25 17.60
N TRP A 313 2.88 -30.91 17.47
CA TRP A 313 2.00 -31.29 18.57
C TRP A 313 1.56 -32.72 18.42
N THR A 314 1.86 -33.55 19.44
CA THR A 314 1.45 -34.97 19.45
C THR A 314 0.05 -35.08 20.04
N LEU A 315 -0.88 -35.56 19.25
CA LEU A 315 -2.27 -35.82 19.63
C LEU A 315 -2.63 -37.29 19.35
N SER A 316 -3.03 -38.04 20.38
CA SER A 316 -3.44 -39.44 20.25
C SER A 316 -2.40 -40.33 19.54
N GLY A 317 -1.11 -40.09 19.78
CA GLY A 317 0.00 -40.85 19.18
C GLY A 317 0.32 -40.48 17.73
N ARG A 318 -0.26 -39.41 17.20
CA ARG A 318 0.04 -38.82 15.88
C ARG A 318 0.68 -37.46 16.06
N ASP A 319 1.79 -37.24 15.36
CA ASP A 319 2.44 -35.94 15.31
C ASP A 319 1.78 -35.05 14.26
N LEU A 320 1.20 -33.95 14.72
CA LEU A 320 0.65 -32.88 13.93
C LEU A 320 1.75 -31.83 13.74
N VAL A 321 2.04 -31.45 12.51
CA VAL A 321 3.19 -30.61 12.20
C VAL A 321 2.80 -29.39 11.36
N VAL A 322 3.36 -28.23 11.68
CA VAL A 322 3.35 -27.06 10.83
C VAL A 322 4.74 -26.94 10.21
N THR A 323 4.81 -27.17 8.92
CA THR A 323 6.05 -27.10 8.13
C THR A 323 6.09 -25.83 7.29
N GLU A 324 7.29 -25.45 6.88
CA GLU A 324 7.49 -24.34 5.94
C GLU A 324 6.78 -24.59 4.62
N SER A 325 6.83 -25.82 4.10
CA SER A 325 6.16 -26.21 2.85
C SER A 325 4.64 -26.12 2.97
N LEU A 326 4.06 -26.54 4.10
CA LEU A 326 2.63 -26.37 4.35
C LEU A 326 2.23 -24.91 4.29
N LEU A 327 2.99 -24.01 4.91
CA LEU A 327 2.70 -22.57 4.88
C LEU A 327 2.84 -21.99 3.47
N ARG A 328 3.83 -22.44 2.69
CA ARG A 328 4.02 -21.99 1.31
C ARG A 328 2.86 -22.43 0.41
N VAL A 329 2.46 -23.70 0.49
CA VAL A 329 1.34 -24.22 -0.31
C VAL A 329 0.04 -23.54 0.08
N ALA A 330 -0.23 -23.43 1.38
CA ALA A 330 -1.42 -22.72 1.87
C ALA A 330 -1.47 -21.25 1.43
N GLY A 331 -0.34 -20.54 1.53
CA GLY A 331 -0.23 -19.14 1.11
C GLY A 331 -0.36 -18.95 -0.40
N PHE A 332 0.24 -19.83 -1.18
CA PHE A 332 0.13 -19.82 -2.64
C PHE A 332 -1.31 -20.03 -3.10
N LEU A 333 -1.99 -21.03 -2.54
CA LEU A 333 -3.40 -21.29 -2.84
C LEU A 333 -4.30 -20.18 -2.33
N GLY A 334 -4.04 -19.62 -1.15
CA GLY A 334 -4.76 -18.46 -0.63
C GLY A 334 -4.69 -17.26 -1.58
N ALA A 335 -3.52 -16.95 -2.10
CA ALA A 335 -3.33 -15.88 -3.09
C ALA A 335 -4.02 -16.18 -4.44
N PHE A 336 -3.90 -17.42 -4.94
CA PHE A 336 -4.60 -17.86 -6.15
C PHE A 336 -6.11 -17.72 -6.02
N ILE A 337 -6.67 -18.16 -4.90
CA ILE A 337 -8.11 -18.09 -4.65
C ILE A 337 -8.55 -16.62 -4.45
N GLY A 338 -7.73 -15.79 -3.79
CA GLY A 338 -7.97 -14.35 -3.68
C GLY A 338 -8.10 -13.69 -5.05
N MET A 339 -7.20 -14.02 -5.98
CA MET A 339 -7.31 -13.56 -7.37
C MET A 339 -8.59 -14.10 -8.05
N TYR A 340 -8.88 -15.40 -7.93
CA TYR A 340 -10.10 -16.01 -8.49
C TYR A 340 -11.36 -15.34 -7.93
N PHE A 341 -11.39 -15.10 -6.62
CA PHE A 341 -12.51 -14.42 -5.95
C PHE A 341 -12.71 -13.00 -6.49
N THR A 342 -11.63 -12.29 -6.84
CA THR A 342 -11.71 -10.98 -7.50
C THR A 342 -12.48 -11.05 -8.81
N VAL A 343 -12.24 -12.09 -9.61
CA VAL A 343 -12.94 -12.32 -10.89
C VAL A 343 -14.41 -12.63 -10.62
N VAL A 344 -14.72 -13.50 -9.66
CA VAL A 344 -16.09 -13.87 -9.29
C VAL A 344 -16.88 -12.63 -8.82
N LEU A 345 -16.32 -11.84 -7.91
CA LEU A 345 -16.93 -10.58 -7.43
C LEU A 345 -17.28 -9.61 -8.56
N ALA A 346 -16.46 -9.57 -9.59
CA ALA A 346 -16.69 -8.65 -10.69
C ALA A 346 -17.63 -9.18 -11.78
N THR A 347 -17.83 -10.50 -11.87
CA THR A 347 -18.66 -11.13 -12.91
C THR A 347 -20.05 -11.51 -12.43
N ASP A 348 -20.21 -11.80 -11.14
CA ASP A 348 -21.48 -12.19 -10.54
C ASP A 348 -22.22 -10.96 -9.98
N GLU A 349 -23.43 -10.71 -10.47
CA GLU A 349 -24.24 -9.53 -10.07
C GLU A 349 -24.65 -9.55 -8.60
N THR A 350 -24.88 -10.74 -8.03
CA THR A 350 -25.28 -10.92 -6.64
C THR A 350 -24.15 -10.49 -5.69
N TYR A 351 -22.93 -10.95 -5.99
CA TYR A 351 -21.76 -10.56 -5.21
C TYR A 351 -21.34 -9.13 -5.46
N ARG A 352 -21.52 -8.62 -6.68
CA ARG A 352 -21.17 -7.25 -7.05
C ARG A 352 -21.99 -6.21 -6.30
N SER A 353 -23.32 -6.38 -6.18
CA SER A 353 -24.17 -5.44 -5.47
C SER A 353 -23.83 -5.37 -3.98
N GLU A 354 -23.59 -6.52 -3.33
CA GLU A 354 -23.24 -6.58 -1.91
C GLU A 354 -21.84 -6.03 -1.58
N PHE A 355 -20.87 -6.09 -2.52
CA PHE A 355 -19.48 -5.65 -2.28
C PHE A 355 -19.14 -4.27 -2.84
N MET A 356 -19.78 -3.83 -3.92
CA MET A 356 -19.49 -2.55 -4.56
C MET A 356 -20.34 -1.39 -4.02
N GLU A 357 -21.47 -1.66 -3.39
CA GLU A 357 -22.30 -0.62 -2.77
C GLU A 357 -21.58 0.14 -1.65
N ASP A 358 -20.67 -0.51 -0.92
CA ASP A 358 -19.96 0.10 0.22
C ASP A 358 -18.84 1.10 -0.16
N THR A 359 -18.33 1.05 -1.39
CA THR A 359 -17.24 1.96 -1.82
C THR A 359 -17.78 3.21 -2.52
N SER A 360 -18.92 3.07 -3.15
CA SER A 360 -19.62 4.13 -3.89
C SER A 360 -19.96 5.35 -3.01
N PRO A 361 -20.51 5.20 -1.77
CA PRO A 361 -20.87 6.34 -0.93
C PRO A 361 -19.68 7.20 -0.53
N LEU A 362 -18.53 6.60 -0.25
CA LEU A 362 -17.33 7.34 0.19
C LEU A 362 -16.69 8.15 -0.94
N ALA A 363 -16.59 7.56 -2.14
CA ALA A 363 -16.11 8.27 -3.31
C ALA A 363 -17.08 9.39 -3.72
N HIS A 364 -18.38 9.13 -3.65
CA HIS A 364 -19.43 10.12 -3.92
C HIS A 364 -19.42 11.27 -2.90
N GLN A 365 -19.22 10.97 -1.60
CA GLN A 365 -19.03 11.98 -0.57
C GLN A 365 -17.77 12.83 -0.81
N ALA A 366 -16.65 12.20 -1.20
CA ALA A 366 -15.42 12.94 -1.50
C ALA A 366 -15.59 13.89 -2.69
N LEU A 367 -16.34 13.47 -3.71
CA LEU A 367 -16.68 14.31 -4.86
C LEU A 367 -17.61 15.47 -4.48
N ALA A 368 -18.61 15.23 -3.62
CA ALA A 368 -19.49 16.28 -3.11
C ALA A 368 -18.70 17.34 -2.31
N VAL A 369 -17.83 16.90 -1.41
CA VAL A 369 -16.95 17.80 -0.64
C VAL A 369 -16.01 18.59 -1.57
N ARG A 370 -15.46 17.96 -2.61
CA ARG A 370 -14.62 18.64 -3.63
C ARG A 370 -15.39 19.76 -4.34
N LEU A 371 -16.63 19.49 -4.77
CA LEU A 371 -17.46 20.51 -5.43
C LEU A 371 -17.73 21.70 -4.52
N ALA A 372 -18.13 21.46 -3.27
CA ALA A 372 -18.38 22.52 -2.29
C ALA A 372 -17.10 23.30 -1.97
N TYR A 373 -15.96 22.61 -1.83
CA TYR A 373 -14.65 23.21 -1.54
C TYR A 373 -14.16 24.12 -2.67
N LYS A 374 -14.19 23.64 -3.93
CA LYS A 374 -13.75 24.43 -5.09
C LYS A 374 -14.64 25.66 -5.29
N HIS A 375 -15.96 25.50 -5.21
CA HIS A 375 -16.87 26.63 -5.34
C HIS A 375 -16.64 27.69 -4.25
N SER A 376 -16.41 27.28 -3.01
CA SER A 376 -16.11 28.21 -1.90
C SER A 376 -14.74 28.91 -2.03
N HIS A 377 -13.88 28.46 -2.94
CA HIS A 377 -12.57 29.05 -3.21
C HIS A 377 -12.61 30.07 -4.35
N GLU A 378 -13.57 29.91 -5.27
CA GLU A 378 -13.79 30.81 -6.40
C GLU A 378 -14.72 31.99 -6.06
N ALA A 379 -15.54 31.85 -5.01
CA ALA A 379 -16.42 32.88 -4.47
C ALA A 379 -15.72 33.74 -3.41
#